data_e0aec93d81af7b9a0ff17f4e26c5cb51
#
_entry.id   e0aec93d81af7b9a0ff17f4e26c5cb51
#
_cell.length_a   1.000
_cell.length_b   1.000
_cell.length_c   1.000
_cell.angle_alpha   90.00
_cell.angle_beta   90.00
_cell.angle_gamma   90.00
#
_symmetry.space_group_name_H-M   'P 1'
#
loop_
_entity.id
_entity.type
_entity.pdbx_description
1 polymer ?
#
loop_
_entity_poly.entity_id
_entity_poly.type
_entity_poly.pdbx_seq_one_letter_code
_entity_poly.pdbx_strand_id
1 'polypeptide(L)'
;MKMRNIFLFIAAVLSGTDIQAQTATADASHTVYVVDISARNLSLKAVDSYPQKLLAVIYHYDTIKTVRISTFNPYEDKERGSAVKNAIYNPQAKYPAHISRFLKPTKYVNSRSRITESVADTLFDGTEKTCFDVITKALSFSKRTVFDSELAAALDAGKSMTEPSDSAIIRGKGTCSEATNIFLALMRRKGIPARMVVGYCYEPEYKVNGSHAWAECYIEGAGWWPVDPQNGHPSLPYFCYKLFTGKDFRDCRIKTLPDMYLLGDYHFKAVKP
;
A
#
# COMPACT_ATOMS: atom_id res chain seq x y z
N MET A 1 -30.71 24.55 -19.92
CA MET A 1 -30.66 25.35 -18.67
C MET A 1 -29.57 24.77 -17.78
N LYS A 2 -28.42 25.43 -17.72
CA LYS A 2 -27.22 24.95 -17.00
C LYS A 2 -27.32 25.38 -15.54
N MET A 3 -27.47 24.45 -14.64
CA MET A 3 -27.33 24.71 -13.20
C MET A 3 -25.84 24.77 -12.85
N ARG A 4 -25.37 25.98 -12.51
CA ARG A 4 -24.05 26.24 -11.94
C ARG A 4 -24.13 25.94 -10.44
N ASN A 5 -23.45 24.90 -9.99
CA ASN A 5 -23.26 24.65 -8.57
C ASN A 5 -22.30 25.72 -8.02
N ILE A 6 -22.85 26.58 -7.17
CA ILE A 6 -22.08 27.55 -6.39
C ILE A 6 -21.62 26.81 -5.12
N PHE A 7 -20.35 26.50 -5.03
CA PHE A 7 -19.75 26.10 -3.77
C PHE A 7 -19.37 27.37 -2.99
N LEU A 8 -20.10 27.59 -1.90
CA LEU A 8 -19.76 28.64 -0.94
C LEU A 8 -18.58 28.15 -0.07
N PHE A 9 -17.40 28.71 -0.29
CA PHE A 9 -16.29 28.55 0.64
C PHE A 9 -16.48 29.50 1.82
N ILE A 10 -16.77 28.97 3.00
CA ILE A 10 -16.62 29.70 4.26
C ILE A 10 -15.16 29.62 4.65
N ALA A 11 -14.39 30.66 4.36
CA ALA A 11 -13.05 30.84 4.89
C ALA A 11 -13.17 31.22 6.38
N ALA A 12 -12.93 30.29 7.28
CA ALA A 12 -12.68 30.60 8.67
C ALA A 12 -11.25 31.13 8.79
N VAL A 13 -11.12 32.45 8.92
CA VAL A 13 -9.88 33.10 9.33
C VAL A 13 -9.63 32.73 10.79
N LEU A 14 -8.76 31.78 11.01
CA LEU A 14 -8.18 31.53 12.33
C LEU A 14 -6.91 32.35 12.47
N SER A 15 -6.98 33.33 13.37
CA SER A 15 -5.89 34.15 13.85
C SER A 15 -4.71 33.26 14.29
N GLY A 16 -3.51 33.72 13.91
CA GLY A 16 -2.26 33.01 14.17
C GLY A 16 -2.03 32.79 15.67
N THR A 17 -1.90 31.53 16.00
CA THR A 17 -1.09 31.07 17.12
C THR A 17 -0.06 30.12 16.52
N ASP A 18 1.19 30.51 16.57
CA ASP A 18 2.33 29.66 16.25
C ASP A 18 2.25 28.39 17.14
N ILE A 19 1.72 27.33 16.58
CA ILE A 19 1.90 26.00 17.15
C ILE A 19 3.31 25.62 16.75
N GLN A 20 4.26 25.80 17.69
CA GLN A 20 5.57 25.20 17.60
C GLN A 20 5.38 23.71 17.29
N ALA A 21 5.77 23.33 16.08
CA ALA A 21 5.85 21.94 15.70
C ALA A 21 6.77 21.24 16.71
N GLN A 22 6.20 20.37 17.54
CA GLN A 22 7.01 19.43 18.29
C GLN A 22 7.82 18.66 17.28
N THR A 23 9.09 18.99 17.18
CA THR A 23 10.08 18.26 16.42
C THR A 23 10.13 16.84 16.97
N ALA A 24 9.43 15.92 16.29
CA ALA A 24 9.83 14.54 16.38
C ALA A 24 11.30 14.52 15.96
N THR A 25 12.18 14.04 16.82
CA THR A 25 13.58 13.82 16.53
C THR A 25 13.63 12.95 15.26
N ALA A 26 13.79 13.59 14.10
CA ALA A 26 14.00 12.94 12.85
C ALA A 26 15.37 12.28 12.96
N ASP A 27 15.40 10.96 12.84
CA ASP A 27 16.63 10.26 12.55
C ASP A 27 17.16 10.89 11.25
N ALA A 28 18.37 11.47 11.30
CA ALA A 28 18.93 12.37 10.27
C ALA A 28 19.24 11.69 8.92
N SER A 29 18.70 10.48 8.70
CA SER A 29 19.07 9.62 7.57
C SER A 29 18.14 9.70 6.36
N HIS A 30 16.95 10.28 6.47
CA HIS A 30 15.99 10.33 5.36
C HIS A 30 15.14 11.60 5.33
N THR A 31 14.68 11.95 4.13
CA THR A 31 13.82 13.11 3.92
C THR A 31 12.40 12.81 4.38
N VAL A 32 11.92 13.56 5.38
CA VAL A 32 10.54 13.47 5.87
C VAL A 32 9.66 14.46 5.13
N TYR A 33 8.51 14.01 4.69
CA TYR A 33 7.49 14.83 4.04
C TYR A 33 6.27 14.94 4.96
N VAL A 34 5.70 16.13 5.03
CA VAL A 34 4.42 16.38 5.71
C VAL A 34 3.38 16.68 4.65
N VAL A 35 2.24 16.00 4.72
CA VAL A 35 1.17 16.15 3.73
C VAL A 35 -0.20 16.15 4.42
N ASP A 36 -1.09 17.02 3.94
CA ASP A 36 -2.50 17.02 4.31
C ASP A 36 -3.30 16.26 3.26
N ILE A 37 -4.04 15.24 3.69
CA ILE A 37 -4.79 14.33 2.83
C ILE A 37 -6.25 14.36 3.20
N SER A 38 -7.12 14.64 2.22
CA SER A 38 -8.57 14.53 2.36
C SER A 38 -9.09 13.35 1.56
N ALA A 39 -9.77 12.42 2.21
CA ALA A 39 -10.36 11.27 1.54
C ALA A 39 -11.63 10.77 2.23
N ARG A 40 -12.48 10.07 1.46
CA ARG A 40 -13.63 9.33 2.01
C ARG A 40 -13.16 8.03 2.64
N ASN A 41 -13.82 7.64 3.72
CA ASN A 41 -13.61 6.35 4.42
C ASN A 41 -12.16 6.07 4.82
N LEU A 42 -11.32 7.10 4.89
CA LEU A 42 -9.90 6.99 5.23
C LEU A 42 -9.70 6.23 6.55
N SER A 43 -8.80 5.26 6.54
CA SER A 43 -8.47 4.44 7.70
C SER A 43 -7.37 5.11 8.54
N LEU A 44 -7.73 5.70 9.69
CA LEU A 44 -6.74 6.30 10.59
C LEU A 44 -5.65 5.30 10.99
N LYS A 45 -6.02 4.02 11.21
CA LYS A 45 -5.04 2.97 11.52
C LYS A 45 -4.08 2.68 10.36
N ALA A 46 -4.51 2.82 9.10
CA ALA A 46 -3.65 2.65 7.95
C ALA A 46 -2.68 3.82 7.83
N VAL A 47 -3.17 5.05 7.95
CA VAL A 47 -2.33 6.25 7.84
C VAL A 47 -1.39 6.43 9.03
N ASP A 48 -1.69 5.85 10.18
CA ASP A 48 -0.80 5.83 11.36
C ASP A 48 -0.01 4.51 11.44
N SER A 49 0.70 4.18 10.40
CA SER A 49 1.55 2.98 10.35
C SER A 49 2.73 3.17 9.39
N TYR A 50 3.90 2.61 9.76
CA TYR A 50 5.14 2.69 8.98
C TYR A 50 4.90 2.61 7.45
N PRO A 51 5.50 3.49 6.65
CA PRO A 51 6.44 4.58 6.97
C PRO A 51 5.75 5.88 7.36
N GLN A 52 4.45 5.87 7.62
CA GLN A 52 3.65 7.04 7.94
C GLN A 52 3.38 7.17 9.43
N LYS A 53 3.19 8.42 9.85
CA LYS A 53 2.72 8.77 11.19
C LYS A 53 1.61 9.81 11.08
N LEU A 54 0.50 9.55 11.74
CA LEU A 54 -0.59 10.53 11.89
C LEU A 54 -0.15 11.64 12.84
N LEU A 55 -0.13 12.87 12.34
CA LEU A 55 0.22 14.06 13.14
C LEU A 55 -1.03 14.75 13.68
N ALA A 56 -2.08 14.86 12.86
CA ALA A 56 -3.33 15.48 13.26
C ALA A 56 -4.52 14.98 12.44
N VAL A 57 -5.70 14.98 13.04
CA VAL A 57 -6.99 14.94 12.32
C VAL A 57 -7.48 16.39 12.26
N ILE A 58 -7.40 17.00 11.06
CA ILE A 58 -7.72 18.40 10.85
C ILE A 58 -9.22 18.60 10.72
N TYR A 59 -9.87 17.66 10.00
CA TYR A 59 -11.30 17.71 9.74
C TYR A 59 -11.89 16.28 9.72
N HIS A 60 -13.07 16.13 10.29
CA HIS A 60 -13.80 14.88 10.25
C HIS A 60 -15.29 15.18 10.24
N TYR A 61 -15.94 14.92 9.12
CA TYR A 61 -17.39 15.04 8.99
C TYR A 61 -17.92 13.86 8.15
N ASP A 62 -18.87 13.11 8.70
CA ASP A 62 -19.41 11.91 8.06
C ASP A 62 -18.28 10.93 7.66
N THR A 63 -18.21 10.61 6.39
CA THR A 63 -17.20 9.70 5.82
C THR A 63 -15.90 10.41 5.42
N ILE A 64 -15.90 11.75 5.38
CA ILE A 64 -14.75 12.56 4.93
C ILE A 64 -13.84 12.85 6.10
N LYS A 65 -12.55 12.60 5.93
CA LYS A 65 -11.50 12.99 6.88
C LYS A 65 -10.39 13.73 6.15
N THR A 66 -9.93 14.82 6.79
CA THR A 66 -8.66 15.46 6.43
C THR A 66 -7.69 15.21 7.55
N VAL A 67 -6.56 14.64 7.21
CA VAL A 67 -5.50 14.28 8.15
C VAL A 67 -4.18 14.89 7.73
N ARG A 68 -3.36 15.26 8.69
CA ARG A 68 -1.95 15.59 8.48
C ARG A 68 -1.12 14.40 8.86
N ILE A 69 -0.28 13.95 7.97
CA ILE A 69 0.66 12.86 8.18
C ILE A 69 2.09 13.30 7.90
N SER A 70 3.04 12.67 8.57
CA SER A 70 4.42 12.61 8.10
C SER A 70 4.69 11.27 7.46
N THR A 71 5.58 11.24 6.47
CA THR A 71 5.97 10.02 5.77
C THR A 71 7.35 10.22 5.13
N PHE A 72 8.00 9.13 4.77
CA PHE A 72 9.29 9.13 4.11
C PHE A 72 9.39 7.97 3.11
N ASN A 73 10.42 7.98 2.29
CA ASN A 73 10.65 6.90 1.34
C ASN A 73 11.27 5.69 2.07
N PRO A 74 10.56 4.53 2.16
CA PRO A 74 11.07 3.34 2.86
C PRO A 74 12.41 2.82 2.32
N TYR A 75 12.74 3.11 1.06
CA TYR A 75 14.03 2.75 0.47
C TYR A 75 15.22 3.45 1.17
N GLU A 76 14.98 4.59 1.81
CA GLU A 76 16.00 5.34 2.56
C GLU A 76 16.25 4.74 3.95
N ASP A 77 15.34 3.96 4.52
CA ASP A 77 15.49 3.28 5.82
C ASP A 77 16.46 2.08 5.70
N LYS A 78 17.74 2.37 5.77
CA LYS A 78 18.80 1.37 5.58
C LYS A 78 18.85 0.35 6.71
N GLU A 79 18.56 0.77 7.94
CA GLU A 79 18.57 -0.11 9.10
C GLU A 79 17.45 -1.16 8.98
N ARG A 80 16.22 -0.72 8.79
CA ARG A 80 15.08 -1.63 8.61
C ARG A 80 15.23 -2.46 7.34
N GLY A 81 15.69 -1.87 6.24
CA GLY A 81 15.98 -2.59 5.00
C GLY A 81 17.03 -3.69 5.19
N SER A 82 18.04 -3.45 6.02
CA SER A 82 19.03 -4.48 6.39
C SER A 82 18.39 -5.59 7.24
N ALA A 83 17.57 -5.23 8.22
CA ALA A 83 16.84 -6.21 9.03
C ALA A 83 15.95 -7.12 8.17
N VAL A 84 15.25 -6.55 7.19
CA VAL A 84 14.41 -7.31 6.24
C VAL A 84 15.24 -8.27 5.39
N LYS A 85 16.39 -7.81 4.86
CA LYS A 85 17.28 -8.65 4.02
C LYS A 85 17.87 -9.83 4.76
N ASN A 86 18.14 -9.66 6.06
CA ASN A 86 18.80 -10.68 6.88
C ASN A 86 17.81 -11.54 7.67
N ALA A 87 16.50 -11.25 7.63
CA ALA A 87 15.49 -12.02 8.36
C ALA A 87 15.43 -13.46 7.84
N ILE A 88 15.72 -14.43 8.74
CA ILE A 88 15.71 -15.84 8.40
C ILE A 88 14.30 -16.29 8.03
N TYR A 89 14.17 -17.01 6.93
CA TYR A 89 12.91 -17.57 6.50
C TYR A 89 12.56 -18.83 7.32
N ASN A 90 11.38 -18.80 7.96
CA ASN A 90 10.81 -19.96 8.63
C ASN A 90 9.34 -20.15 8.18
N PRO A 91 9.04 -21.14 7.32
CA PRO A 91 7.69 -21.40 6.84
C PRO A 91 6.71 -21.84 7.93
N GLN A 92 7.20 -22.23 9.10
CA GLN A 92 6.39 -22.65 10.25
C GLN A 92 6.34 -21.58 11.36
N ALA A 93 6.76 -20.35 11.06
CA ALA A 93 6.72 -19.26 12.01
C ALA A 93 5.29 -19.03 12.54
N LYS A 94 5.19 -18.79 13.84
CA LYS A 94 3.91 -18.53 14.52
C LYS A 94 3.76 -17.03 14.75
N TYR A 95 2.62 -16.51 14.40
CA TYR A 95 2.32 -15.08 14.50
C TYR A 95 1.12 -14.83 15.43
N PRO A 96 1.08 -13.71 16.16
CA PRO A 96 -0.09 -13.29 16.91
C PRO A 96 -1.33 -13.20 16.02
N ALA A 97 -2.53 -13.34 16.58
CA ALA A 97 -3.79 -13.41 15.84
C ALA A 97 -4.02 -12.22 14.90
N HIS A 98 -3.62 -11.01 15.31
CA HIS A 98 -3.76 -9.79 14.50
C HIS A 98 -2.82 -9.75 13.30
N ILE A 99 -1.74 -10.54 13.28
CA ILE A 99 -0.83 -10.72 12.15
C ILE A 99 -1.21 -11.96 11.34
N SER A 100 -1.44 -13.11 12.01
CA SER A 100 -1.74 -14.39 11.34
C SER A 100 -3.01 -14.34 10.48
N ARG A 101 -3.95 -13.40 10.75
CA ARG A 101 -5.10 -13.16 9.89
C ARG A 101 -4.73 -12.87 8.43
N PHE A 102 -3.53 -12.35 8.19
CA PHE A 102 -3.01 -12.02 6.87
C PHE A 102 -2.32 -13.19 6.16
N LEU A 103 -2.35 -14.39 6.75
CA LEU A 103 -2.04 -15.66 6.10
C LEU A 103 -3.27 -16.32 5.47
N LYS A 104 -4.48 -15.90 5.87
CA LYS A 104 -5.72 -16.54 5.43
C LYS A 104 -6.02 -16.20 3.97
N PRO A 105 -6.43 -17.18 3.15
CA PRO A 105 -6.91 -16.92 1.79
C PRO A 105 -8.17 -16.06 1.82
N THR A 106 -8.42 -15.39 0.71
CA THR A 106 -9.67 -14.66 0.45
C THR A 106 -10.14 -14.95 -0.97
N LYS A 107 -11.32 -14.44 -1.36
CA LYS A 107 -11.81 -14.57 -2.73
C LYS A 107 -10.82 -14.01 -3.76
N TYR A 108 -10.16 -12.88 -3.45
CA TYR A 108 -9.24 -12.21 -4.38
C TYR A 108 -7.79 -12.68 -4.23
N VAL A 109 -7.43 -13.20 -3.06
CA VAL A 109 -6.08 -13.68 -2.75
C VAL A 109 -6.17 -15.14 -2.36
N ASN A 110 -6.19 -16.03 -3.38
CA ASN A 110 -6.42 -17.46 -3.17
C ASN A 110 -5.13 -18.25 -3.01
N SER A 111 -4.50 -18.14 -1.83
CA SER A 111 -3.23 -18.81 -1.52
C SER A 111 -3.31 -20.34 -1.41
N ARG A 112 -4.53 -20.91 -1.49
CA ARG A 112 -4.77 -22.37 -1.38
C ARG A 112 -5.23 -23.02 -2.67
N SER A 113 -5.35 -22.27 -3.75
CA SER A 113 -5.74 -22.83 -5.04
C SER A 113 -4.64 -23.71 -5.63
N ARG A 114 -5.05 -24.64 -6.50
CA ARG A 114 -4.11 -25.46 -7.28
C ARG A 114 -3.24 -24.61 -8.22
N ILE A 115 -3.77 -23.49 -8.70
CA ILE A 115 -3.05 -22.57 -9.58
C ILE A 115 -1.91 -21.89 -8.81
N THR A 116 -2.21 -21.31 -7.65
CA THR A 116 -1.19 -20.72 -6.77
C THR A 116 -0.18 -21.76 -6.30
N GLU A 117 -0.62 -23.00 -6.02
CA GLU A 117 0.24 -24.12 -5.66
C GLU A 117 1.23 -24.46 -6.75
N SER A 118 0.74 -24.70 -7.98
CA SER A 118 1.59 -25.02 -9.14
C SER A 118 2.62 -23.93 -9.42
N VAL A 119 2.23 -22.65 -9.31
CA VAL A 119 3.17 -21.53 -9.46
C VAL A 119 4.21 -21.55 -8.33
N ALA A 120 3.78 -21.76 -7.10
CA ALA A 120 4.68 -21.77 -5.95
C ALA A 120 5.70 -22.92 -6.04
N ASP A 121 5.27 -24.13 -6.45
CA ASP A 121 6.11 -25.31 -6.58
C ASP A 121 7.19 -25.12 -7.68
N THR A 122 6.87 -24.35 -8.71
CA THR A 122 7.83 -24.02 -9.78
C THR A 122 8.78 -22.88 -9.38
N LEU A 123 8.26 -21.92 -8.62
CA LEU A 123 8.98 -20.66 -8.30
C LEU A 123 9.95 -20.83 -7.12
N PHE A 124 9.54 -21.62 -6.12
CA PHE A 124 10.29 -21.81 -4.88
C PHE A 124 10.90 -23.21 -4.83
N ASP A 125 12.20 -23.27 -4.99
CA ASP A 125 12.98 -24.51 -5.07
C ASP A 125 13.48 -25.04 -3.72
N GLY A 126 13.10 -24.38 -2.62
CA GLY A 126 13.50 -24.77 -1.26
C GLY A 126 14.88 -24.25 -0.83
N THR A 127 15.54 -23.46 -1.67
CA THR A 127 16.85 -22.85 -1.35
C THR A 127 16.74 -21.53 -0.60
N GLU A 128 15.52 -21.00 -0.42
CA GLU A 128 15.27 -19.72 0.23
C GLU A 128 15.73 -19.77 1.71
N LYS A 129 16.71 -18.93 2.04
CA LYS A 129 17.27 -18.83 3.40
C LYS A 129 16.67 -17.65 4.16
N THR A 130 16.31 -16.59 3.47
CA THR A 130 15.77 -15.36 4.05
C THR A 130 14.36 -15.08 3.58
N CYS A 131 13.61 -14.29 4.35
CA CYS A 131 12.31 -13.78 3.91
C CYS A 131 12.46 -12.94 2.64
N PHE A 132 13.60 -12.27 2.47
CA PHE A 132 13.91 -11.47 1.29
C PHE A 132 14.05 -12.34 0.03
N ASP A 133 14.60 -13.55 0.13
CA ASP A 133 14.66 -14.49 -1.01
C ASP A 133 13.26 -14.84 -1.49
N VAL A 134 12.35 -15.15 -0.54
CA VAL A 134 10.94 -15.45 -0.86
C VAL A 134 10.25 -14.25 -1.50
N ILE A 135 10.44 -13.06 -0.92
CA ILE A 135 9.87 -11.79 -1.44
C ILE A 135 10.35 -11.55 -2.87
N THR A 136 11.64 -11.62 -3.13
CA THR A 136 12.20 -11.31 -4.45
C THR A 136 11.78 -12.30 -5.52
N LYS A 137 11.69 -13.60 -5.21
CA LYS A 137 11.14 -14.61 -6.11
C LYS A 137 9.66 -14.33 -6.42
N ALA A 138 8.83 -14.05 -5.41
CA ALA A 138 7.42 -13.72 -5.61
C ALA A 138 7.24 -12.43 -6.45
N LEU A 139 8.05 -11.38 -6.19
CA LEU A 139 8.06 -10.16 -6.99
C LEU A 139 8.44 -10.42 -8.44
N SER A 140 9.45 -11.28 -8.68
CA SER A 140 9.91 -11.62 -10.03
C SER A 140 8.81 -12.27 -10.86
N PHE A 141 7.91 -13.00 -10.23
CA PHE A 141 6.73 -13.59 -10.87
C PHE A 141 5.64 -12.54 -11.08
N SER A 142 5.26 -11.81 -10.04
CA SER A 142 4.13 -10.88 -10.07
C SER A 142 4.31 -9.75 -11.09
N LYS A 143 5.54 -9.22 -11.24
CA LYS A 143 5.86 -8.17 -12.23
C LYS A 143 5.69 -8.58 -13.69
N ARG A 144 5.52 -9.89 -13.98
CA ARG A 144 5.22 -10.37 -15.34
C ARG A 144 3.80 -10.09 -15.76
N THR A 145 2.93 -9.67 -14.83
CA THR A 145 1.55 -9.29 -15.13
C THR A 145 1.55 -8.12 -16.11
N VAL A 146 1.08 -8.37 -17.33
CA VAL A 146 1.00 -7.35 -18.38
C VAL A 146 -0.12 -6.37 -18.03
N PHE A 147 0.14 -5.08 -18.18
CA PHE A 147 -0.86 -4.06 -17.87
C PHE A 147 -2.10 -4.20 -18.75
N ASP A 148 -3.28 -4.26 -18.11
CA ASP A 148 -4.59 -4.39 -18.75
C ASP A 148 -5.29 -3.02 -18.74
N SER A 149 -5.18 -2.29 -19.84
CA SER A 149 -5.76 -0.95 -19.98
C SER A 149 -7.30 -0.97 -19.98
N GLU A 150 -7.92 -2.04 -20.45
CA GLU A 150 -9.38 -2.19 -20.45
C GLU A 150 -9.91 -2.39 -19.03
N LEU A 151 -9.24 -3.26 -18.26
CA LEU A 151 -9.54 -3.44 -16.85
C LEU A 151 -9.30 -2.15 -16.06
N ALA A 152 -8.20 -1.45 -16.32
CA ALA A 152 -7.91 -0.15 -15.68
C ALA A 152 -9.03 0.86 -15.94
N ALA A 153 -9.47 1.02 -17.19
CA ALA A 153 -10.57 1.91 -17.54
C ALA A 153 -11.91 1.49 -16.89
N ALA A 154 -12.17 0.19 -16.79
CA ALA A 154 -13.38 -0.32 -16.12
C ALA A 154 -13.34 -0.06 -14.60
N LEU A 155 -12.17 -0.19 -13.97
CA LEU A 155 -11.95 0.14 -12.56
C LEU A 155 -12.17 1.64 -12.31
N ASP A 156 -11.56 2.51 -13.12
CA ASP A 156 -11.71 3.97 -13.02
C ASP A 156 -13.16 4.42 -13.21
N ALA A 157 -13.88 3.75 -14.09
CA ALA A 157 -15.31 3.99 -14.29
C ALA A 157 -16.22 3.38 -13.19
N GLY A 158 -15.65 2.69 -12.20
CA GLY A 158 -16.42 1.98 -11.16
C GLY A 158 -17.24 0.80 -11.65
N LYS A 159 -16.96 0.31 -12.88
CA LYS A 159 -17.70 -0.79 -13.53
C LYS A 159 -17.15 -2.17 -13.17
N SER A 160 -15.94 -2.22 -12.63
CA SER A 160 -15.29 -3.46 -12.24
C SER A 160 -14.64 -3.32 -10.88
N MET A 161 -14.36 -4.45 -10.28
CA MET A 161 -13.51 -4.61 -9.10
C MET A 161 -12.24 -5.36 -9.51
N THR A 162 -11.23 -5.36 -8.63
CA THR A 162 -10.04 -6.20 -8.80
C THR A 162 -10.40 -7.66 -9.11
N GLU A 163 -9.61 -8.31 -9.93
CA GLU A 163 -9.76 -9.74 -10.23
C GLU A 163 -9.02 -10.62 -9.21
N PRO A 164 -9.51 -11.87 -9.02
CA PRO A 164 -8.81 -12.85 -8.20
C PRO A 164 -7.39 -13.17 -8.73
N SER A 165 -6.48 -13.52 -7.81
CA SER A 165 -5.11 -13.96 -8.13
C SER A 165 -5.07 -15.07 -9.19
N ASP A 166 -5.98 -16.05 -9.08
CA ASP A 166 -6.03 -17.18 -10.03
C ASP A 166 -6.37 -16.74 -11.45
N SER A 167 -7.37 -15.85 -11.59
CA SER A 167 -7.74 -15.28 -12.90
C SER A 167 -6.59 -14.48 -13.50
N ALA A 168 -5.94 -13.67 -12.68
CA ALA A 168 -4.81 -12.84 -13.11
C ALA A 168 -3.60 -13.70 -13.54
N ILE A 169 -3.31 -14.80 -12.82
CA ILE A 169 -2.26 -15.76 -13.20
C ILE A 169 -2.57 -16.40 -14.56
N ILE A 170 -3.81 -16.88 -14.75
CA ILE A 170 -4.21 -17.54 -16.00
C ILE A 170 -4.15 -16.59 -17.19
N ARG A 171 -4.64 -15.35 -17.00
CA ARG A 171 -4.67 -14.35 -18.08
C ARG A 171 -3.30 -13.73 -18.37
N GLY A 172 -2.39 -13.75 -17.39
CA GLY A 172 -1.11 -13.04 -17.47
C GLY A 172 -1.25 -11.51 -17.55
N LYS A 173 -2.45 -10.97 -17.28
CA LYS A 173 -2.78 -9.54 -17.41
C LYS A 173 -3.49 -9.03 -16.17
N GLY A 174 -3.33 -7.74 -15.89
CA GLY A 174 -3.98 -7.07 -14.78
C GLY A 174 -3.46 -5.65 -14.57
N THR A 175 -3.85 -5.06 -13.47
CA THR A 175 -3.36 -3.77 -12.99
C THR A 175 -2.45 -3.95 -11.77
N CYS A 176 -2.13 -2.88 -11.06
CA CYS A 176 -1.41 -2.94 -9.79
C CYS A 176 -2.11 -3.84 -8.76
N SER A 177 -3.44 -3.87 -8.75
CA SER A 177 -4.20 -4.70 -7.81
C SER A 177 -4.08 -6.20 -8.12
N GLU A 178 -4.08 -6.61 -9.38
CA GLU A 178 -3.91 -8.01 -9.78
C GLU A 178 -2.49 -8.51 -9.50
N ALA A 179 -1.48 -7.72 -9.87
CA ALA A 179 -0.09 -8.03 -9.54
C ALA A 179 0.09 -8.19 -8.01
N THR A 180 -0.55 -7.31 -7.23
CA THR A 180 -0.54 -7.39 -5.77
C THR A 180 -1.28 -8.63 -5.26
N ASN A 181 -2.45 -8.98 -5.81
CA ASN A 181 -3.20 -10.19 -5.43
C ASN A 181 -2.38 -11.47 -5.66
N ILE A 182 -1.67 -11.57 -6.80
CA ILE A 182 -0.76 -12.68 -7.11
C ILE A 182 0.34 -12.77 -6.05
N PHE A 183 1.02 -11.66 -5.80
CA PHE A 183 2.09 -11.60 -4.81
C PHE A 183 1.62 -12.01 -3.41
N LEU A 184 0.49 -11.46 -2.95
CA LEU A 184 -0.09 -11.81 -1.66
C LEU A 184 -0.44 -13.30 -1.54
N ALA A 185 -0.95 -13.91 -2.63
CA ALA A 185 -1.27 -15.33 -2.66
C ALA A 185 0.01 -16.18 -2.48
N LEU A 186 1.09 -15.84 -3.17
CA LEU A 186 2.38 -16.52 -3.06
C LEU A 186 3.01 -16.36 -1.67
N MET A 187 3.02 -15.14 -1.12
CA MET A 187 3.56 -14.89 0.22
C MET A 187 2.82 -15.67 1.30
N ARG A 188 1.47 -15.66 1.27
CA ARG A 188 0.65 -16.41 2.22
C ARG A 188 0.83 -17.92 2.09
N ARG A 189 1.01 -18.41 0.87
CA ARG A 189 1.35 -19.82 0.62
C ARG A 189 2.67 -20.22 1.28
N LYS A 190 3.63 -19.31 1.25
CA LYS A 190 4.96 -19.51 1.86
C LYS A 190 4.99 -19.19 3.38
N GLY A 191 3.84 -18.92 4.01
CA GLY A 191 3.76 -18.65 5.43
C GLY A 191 4.22 -17.27 5.87
N ILE A 192 4.41 -16.33 4.96
CA ILE A 192 4.73 -14.94 5.28
C ILE A 192 3.44 -14.11 5.27
N PRO A 193 3.03 -13.51 6.42
CA PRO A 193 1.85 -12.68 6.45
C PRO A 193 2.01 -11.46 5.54
N ALA A 194 1.06 -11.27 4.64
CA ALA A 194 1.11 -10.17 3.69
C ALA A 194 -0.27 -9.53 3.51
N ARG A 195 -0.30 -8.19 3.45
CA ARG A 195 -1.51 -7.39 3.34
C ARG A 195 -1.51 -6.48 2.12
N MET A 196 -2.70 -6.26 1.59
CA MET A 196 -2.97 -5.25 0.58
C MET A 196 -2.84 -3.86 1.20
N VAL A 197 -2.23 -2.98 0.47
CA VAL A 197 -2.21 -1.55 0.74
C VAL A 197 -2.75 -0.81 -0.48
N VAL A 198 -3.56 0.19 -0.23
CA VAL A 198 -4.10 1.05 -1.27
C VAL A 198 -3.89 2.50 -0.87
N GLY A 199 -3.42 3.29 -1.80
CA GLY A 199 -3.11 4.69 -1.59
C GLY A 199 -2.70 5.38 -2.88
N TYR A 200 -1.78 6.30 -2.76
CA TYR A 200 -1.23 7.07 -3.86
C TYR A 200 0.29 7.06 -3.82
N CYS A 201 0.90 6.96 -4.99
CA CYS A 201 2.33 7.15 -5.15
C CYS A 201 2.59 8.46 -5.87
N TYR A 202 3.60 9.16 -5.39
CA TYR A 202 4.06 10.42 -5.94
C TYR A 202 5.51 10.27 -6.37
N GLU A 203 5.77 10.57 -7.63
CA GLU A 203 7.11 10.59 -8.18
C GLU A 203 7.47 12.03 -8.56
N PRO A 204 8.25 12.72 -7.72
CA PRO A 204 8.54 14.15 -7.90
C PRO A 204 9.17 14.50 -9.24
N GLU A 205 10.03 13.60 -9.77
CA GLU A 205 10.71 13.81 -11.05
C GLU A 205 9.73 13.88 -12.22
N TYR A 206 8.66 13.07 -12.16
CA TYR A 206 7.65 13.01 -13.22
C TYR A 206 6.38 13.79 -12.88
N LYS A 207 6.28 14.37 -11.68
CA LYS A 207 5.07 15.05 -11.16
C LYS A 207 3.81 14.18 -11.30
N VAL A 208 3.99 12.87 -11.23
CA VAL A 208 2.89 11.91 -11.32
C VAL A 208 2.37 11.64 -9.92
N ASN A 209 1.07 11.89 -9.75
CA ASN A 209 0.36 11.58 -8.53
C ASN A 209 -0.80 10.65 -8.90
N GLY A 210 -0.65 9.36 -8.62
CA GLY A 210 -1.59 8.34 -9.07
C GLY A 210 -2.02 7.37 -7.96
N SER A 211 -3.26 6.89 -8.07
CA SER A 211 -3.71 5.78 -7.22
C SER A 211 -2.89 4.53 -7.49
N HIS A 212 -2.54 3.81 -6.42
CA HIS A 212 -1.73 2.61 -6.53
C HIS A 212 -2.10 1.59 -5.46
N ALA A 213 -1.95 0.32 -5.82
CA ALA A 213 -2.04 -0.80 -4.91
C ALA A 213 -0.68 -1.49 -4.81
N TRP A 214 -0.23 -1.75 -3.58
CA TRP A 214 1.01 -2.46 -3.30
C TRP A 214 0.83 -3.43 -2.13
N ALA A 215 1.88 -4.10 -1.74
CA ALA A 215 1.84 -5.05 -0.63
C ALA A 215 2.72 -4.60 0.53
N GLU A 216 2.37 -5.05 1.73
CA GLU A 216 3.28 -5.06 2.86
C GLU A 216 3.41 -6.48 3.39
N CYS A 217 4.65 -6.94 3.61
CA CYS A 217 4.98 -8.20 4.24
C CYS A 217 5.34 -7.98 5.70
N TYR A 218 4.85 -8.85 6.59
CA TYR A 218 5.26 -8.81 7.99
C TYR A 218 6.54 -9.64 8.17
N ILE A 219 7.60 -8.98 8.58
CA ILE A 219 8.90 -9.57 8.84
C ILE A 219 9.19 -9.45 10.32
N GLU A 220 9.47 -10.59 10.98
CA GLU A 220 9.79 -10.60 12.40
C GLU A 220 11.05 -9.75 12.67
N GLY A 221 11.00 -8.92 13.69
CA GLY A 221 12.06 -7.95 14.00
C GLY A 221 12.01 -6.65 13.20
N ALA A 222 11.43 -6.65 11.97
CA ALA A 222 11.31 -5.44 11.14
C ALA A 222 9.87 -4.90 11.04
N GLY A 223 8.84 -5.73 11.34
CA GLY A 223 7.44 -5.35 11.22
C GLY A 223 6.93 -5.36 9.77
N TRP A 224 5.98 -4.49 9.45
CA TRP A 224 5.43 -4.38 8.09
C TRP A 224 6.40 -3.67 7.15
N TRP A 225 6.80 -4.34 6.07
CA TRP A 225 7.71 -3.85 5.05
C TRP A 225 6.99 -3.71 3.70
N PRO A 226 6.99 -2.51 3.09
CA PRO A 226 6.31 -2.27 1.82
C PRO A 226 7.14 -2.74 0.63
N VAL A 227 6.46 -3.34 -0.34
CA VAL A 227 7.01 -3.81 -1.62
C VAL A 227 6.04 -3.52 -2.76
N ASP A 228 6.54 -3.32 -3.98
CA ASP A 228 5.70 -3.10 -5.16
C ASP A 228 5.70 -4.30 -6.10
N PRO A 229 4.63 -5.12 -6.11
CA PRO A 229 4.53 -6.29 -6.98
C PRO A 229 4.42 -5.96 -8.46
N GLN A 230 3.79 -4.86 -8.85
CA GLN A 230 3.63 -4.48 -10.26
C GLN A 230 4.97 -4.14 -10.89
N ASN A 231 5.81 -3.38 -10.19
CA ASN A 231 7.10 -2.94 -10.69
C ASN A 231 8.26 -3.86 -10.24
N GLY A 232 7.98 -4.82 -9.37
CA GLY A 232 8.96 -5.79 -8.87
C GLY A 232 9.97 -5.17 -7.89
N HIS A 233 9.59 -4.12 -7.17
CA HIS A 233 10.48 -3.46 -6.21
C HIS A 233 10.38 -4.11 -4.82
N PRO A 234 11.51 -4.57 -4.24
CA PRO A 234 11.54 -5.17 -2.90
C PRO A 234 11.50 -4.13 -1.76
N SER A 235 11.39 -2.86 -2.11
CA SER A 235 11.06 -1.71 -1.28
C SER A 235 10.42 -0.68 -2.19
N LEU A 236 9.67 0.28 -1.65
CA LEU A 236 9.15 1.39 -2.47
C LEU A 236 10.27 2.39 -2.74
N PRO A 237 10.73 2.54 -3.99
CA PRO A 237 11.79 3.50 -4.34
C PRO A 237 11.27 4.91 -4.53
N TYR A 238 9.96 5.09 -4.52
CA TYR A 238 9.26 6.34 -4.67
C TYR A 238 8.36 6.60 -3.47
N PHE A 239 7.88 7.81 -3.40
CA PHE A 239 7.09 8.31 -2.33
C PHE A 239 5.64 7.84 -2.46
N CYS A 240 5.15 7.11 -1.46
CA CYS A 240 3.77 6.68 -1.41
C CYS A 240 3.15 7.02 -0.05
N TYR A 241 1.87 7.37 -0.07
CA TYR A 241 1.09 7.47 1.15
C TYR A 241 -0.10 6.54 1.09
N LYS A 242 -0.21 5.69 2.11
CA LYS A 242 -1.29 4.71 2.21
C LYS A 242 -2.52 5.30 2.87
N LEU A 243 -3.66 4.92 2.34
CA LEU A 243 -4.98 5.31 2.84
C LEU A 243 -5.71 4.13 3.48
N PHE A 244 -5.49 2.94 2.94
CA PHE A 244 -6.20 1.73 3.36
C PHE A 244 -5.25 0.54 3.43
N THR A 245 -5.54 -0.38 4.37
CA THR A 245 -4.88 -1.69 4.46
C THR A 245 -5.91 -2.77 4.74
N GLY A 246 -5.70 -3.95 4.16
CA GLY A 246 -6.62 -5.07 4.34
C GLY A 246 -6.03 -6.40 3.89
N LYS A 247 -6.76 -7.49 4.05
CA LYS A 247 -6.38 -8.80 3.49
C LYS A 247 -6.43 -8.80 1.97
N ASP A 248 -7.34 -8.01 1.41
CA ASP A 248 -7.55 -7.77 -0.01
C ASP A 248 -8.26 -6.41 -0.20
N PHE A 249 -8.59 -6.07 -1.42
CA PHE A 249 -9.29 -4.83 -1.76
C PHE A 249 -10.63 -4.68 -1.02
N ARG A 250 -11.40 -5.78 -0.89
CA ARG A 250 -12.68 -5.76 -0.20
C ARG A 250 -12.55 -5.54 1.31
N ASP A 251 -11.50 -6.13 1.92
CA ASP A 251 -11.20 -5.92 3.34
C ASP A 251 -10.73 -4.49 3.62
N CYS A 252 -10.21 -3.78 2.60
CA CYS A 252 -9.93 -2.34 2.63
C CYS A 252 -11.23 -1.47 2.66
N ARG A 253 -12.42 -2.08 2.55
CA ARG A 253 -13.72 -1.42 2.49
C ARG A 253 -13.92 -0.49 1.29
N ILE A 254 -13.16 -0.70 0.23
CA ILE A 254 -13.29 0.00 -1.03
C ILE A 254 -14.31 -0.75 -1.86
N LYS A 255 -15.39 -0.08 -2.26
CA LYS A 255 -16.43 -0.67 -3.11
C LYS A 255 -16.12 -0.46 -4.58
N THR A 256 -15.66 0.73 -4.92
CA THR A 256 -15.26 1.12 -6.27
C THR A 256 -13.98 1.95 -6.19
N LEU A 257 -13.23 2.05 -7.27
CA LEU A 257 -12.02 2.90 -7.32
C LEU A 257 -12.34 4.39 -7.08
N PRO A 258 -13.42 4.95 -7.61
CA PRO A 258 -13.85 6.31 -7.29
C PRO A 258 -14.07 6.61 -5.79
N ASP A 259 -14.39 5.59 -4.98
CA ASP A 259 -14.54 5.77 -3.52
C ASP A 259 -13.20 6.11 -2.83
N MET A 260 -12.09 5.88 -3.51
CA MET A 260 -10.73 6.15 -3.03
C MET A 260 -10.22 7.51 -3.42
N TYR A 261 -10.87 8.20 -4.36
CA TYR A 261 -10.32 9.43 -4.88
C TYR A 261 -10.17 10.45 -3.78
N LEU A 262 -9.01 11.04 -3.77
CA LEU A 262 -8.68 12.13 -2.88
C LEU A 262 -9.55 13.33 -3.21
N LEU A 263 -9.88 14.10 -2.21
CA LEU A 263 -10.69 15.30 -2.32
C LEU A 263 -9.78 16.52 -2.19
N GLY A 264 -9.58 17.26 -3.26
CA GLY A 264 -8.82 18.52 -3.27
C GLY A 264 -7.37 18.40 -3.76
N ASP A 265 -6.69 19.54 -3.80
CA ASP A 265 -5.29 19.64 -4.19
C ASP A 265 -4.37 19.25 -3.03
N TYR A 266 -3.28 18.53 -3.33
CA TYR A 266 -2.33 18.06 -2.33
C TYR A 266 -1.12 18.96 -2.32
N HIS A 267 -0.82 19.52 -1.16
CA HIS A 267 0.39 20.28 -0.95
C HIS A 267 1.40 19.42 -0.18
N PHE A 268 2.42 18.94 -0.89
CA PHE A 268 3.58 18.33 -0.28
C PHE A 268 4.51 19.42 0.24
N LYS A 269 4.81 19.40 1.52
CA LYS A 269 5.86 20.21 2.10
C LYS A 269 6.97 19.29 2.55
N ALA A 270 8.11 19.32 1.85
CA ALA A 270 9.32 18.70 2.36
C ALA A 270 9.76 19.46 3.62
N VAL A 271 9.86 18.75 4.72
CA VAL A 271 10.48 19.26 5.93
C VAL A 271 11.92 18.73 5.90
N LYS A 272 12.88 19.60 5.59
CA LYS A 272 14.28 19.24 5.76
C LYS A 272 14.54 19.03 7.24
N PRO A 273 15.37 18.00 7.59
CA PRO A 273 15.78 17.77 8.97
C PRO A 273 16.48 18.97 9.56
#